data_9c6359fd1713e6e0f3d11049a0eb05c5
#
_entry.id   9c6359fd1713e6e0f3d11049a0eb05c5
#
_cell.length_a   1.000
_cell.length_b   1.000
_cell.length_c   1.000
_cell.angle_alpha   90.00
_cell.angle_beta   90.00
_cell.angle_gamma   90.00
#
_symmetry.space_group_name_H-M   'P 1'
#
loop_
_entity.id
_entity.type
_entity.pdbx_description
1 polymer ?
#
loop_
_entity_poly.entity_id
_entity_poly.type
_entity_poly.pdbx_seq_one_letter_code
_entity_poly.pdbx_strand_id
1 'polypeptide(L)'
;MVCAVSTSLLTATSCSDGETYAEKKEKEKKNIARFLEDNDFVGKINVIEEEQFYAQDSTTDVSKNQFVLFNDDGVYMQIVRKSNGPTIVELAKARTDSTVTRPLLCKFLEYDIQNGDTTYTNFYMPSIVDKMQCTYNHFGRSYSASFTSGLMLSKYNSIVPKGWLKPLDFIRLTKVAGEEAKVRLIVPHSSGTTNASGKVMPFYYEITYQLSPND
;
A
#
# COMPACT_ATOMS: atom_id res chain seq x y z
N MET A 1 -1.73 -75.82 -4.51
CA MET A 1 -0.60 -74.89 -4.49
C MET A 1 -1.14 -73.57 -5.07
N VAL A 2 -1.53 -72.64 -4.18
CA VAL A 2 -2.16 -71.36 -4.57
C VAL A 2 -1.15 -70.26 -4.26
N CYS A 3 -0.61 -69.63 -5.31
CA CYS A 3 0.27 -68.47 -5.16
C CYS A 3 -0.60 -67.20 -4.94
N ALA A 4 -0.49 -66.62 -3.76
CA ALA A 4 -1.04 -65.28 -3.46
C ALA A 4 -0.03 -64.25 -3.92
N VAL A 5 -0.39 -63.43 -4.89
CA VAL A 5 0.35 -62.23 -5.32
C VAL A 5 -0.14 -61.06 -4.46
N SER A 6 0.71 -60.60 -3.53
CA SER A 6 0.45 -59.39 -2.77
C SER A 6 0.93 -58.19 -3.55
N THR A 7 -0.02 -57.37 -4.03
CA THR A 7 0.22 -56.08 -4.66
C THR A 7 0.41 -55.04 -3.56
N SER A 8 1.66 -54.60 -3.34
CA SER A 8 1.96 -53.44 -2.48
C SER A 8 1.60 -52.15 -3.20
N LEU A 9 0.57 -51.44 -2.71
CA LEU A 9 0.22 -50.08 -3.14
C LEU A 9 1.24 -49.12 -2.51
N LEU A 10 2.19 -48.65 -3.26
CA LEU A 10 3.05 -47.50 -2.89
C LEU A 10 2.24 -46.24 -2.99
N THR A 11 1.73 -45.74 -1.87
CA THR A 11 1.23 -44.38 -1.76
C THR A 11 2.42 -43.44 -1.73
N ALA A 12 2.73 -42.80 -2.83
CA ALA A 12 3.65 -41.67 -2.88
C ALA A 12 2.96 -40.47 -2.20
N THR A 13 3.22 -40.29 -0.89
CA THR A 13 2.96 -39.04 -0.21
C THR A 13 4.00 -38.03 -0.69
N SER A 14 3.63 -37.23 -1.69
CA SER A 14 4.38 -36.02 -2.03
C SER A 14 4.15 -35.02 -0.92
N CYS A 15 5.03 -35.01 0.09
CA CYS A 15 5.16 -33.91 1.02
C CYS A 15 5.80 -32.76 0.25
N SER A 16 5.01 -31.81 -0.23
CA SER A 16 5.53 -30.48 -0.54
C SER A 16 5.60 -29.72 0.78
N ASP A 17 6.81 -29.61 1.36
CA ASP A 17 7.08 -28.94 2.64
C ASP A 17 6.91 -27.41 2.59
N GLY A 18 6.05 -26.86 1.74
CA GLY A 18 5.83 -25.43 1.60
C GLY A 18 4.34 -25.08 1.51
N GLU A 19 3.93 -24.02 2.23
CA GLU A 19 2.58 -23.45 2.10
C GLU A 19 2.28 -23.13 0.63
N THR A 20 1.14 -23.60 0.13
CA THR A 20 0.65 -23.27 -1.21
C THR A 20 0.26 -21.80 -1.30
N TYR A 21 0.18 -21.27 -2.51
CA TYR A 21 -0.28 -19.89 -2.72
C TYR A 21 -1.69 -19.64 -2.16
N ALA A 22 -2.60 -20.61 -2.27
CA ALA A 22 -3.94 -20.52 -1.71
C ALA A 22 -3.93 -20.42 -0.19
N GLU A 23 -3.13 -21.24 0.49
CA GLU A 23 -2.95 -21.20 1.95
C GLU A 23 -2.37 -19.87 2.42
N LYS A 24 -1.35 -19.36 1.71
CA LYS A 24 -0.77 -18.03 1.98
C LYS A 24 -1.79 -16.91 1.84
N LYS A 25 -2.65 -16.95 0.82
CA LYS A 25 -3.75 -15.97 0.65
C LYS A 25 -4.77 -16.02 1.78
N GLU A 26 -5.14 -17.22 2.22
CA GLU A 26 -6.05 -17.35 3.36
C GLU A 26 -5.40 -16.86 4.66
N LYS A 27 -4.11 -17.07 4.84
CA LYS A 27 -3.33 -16.53 5.95
C LYS A 27 -3.27 -15.00 5.91
N GLU A 28 -3.03 -14.42 4.74
CA GLU A 28 -3.05 -12.97 4.54
C GLU A 28 -4.40 -12.37 4.94
N LYS A 29 -5.52 -12.93 4.45
CA LYS A 29 -6.86 -12.47 4.83
C LYS A 29 -7.10 -12.52 6.33
N LYS A 30 -6.70 -13.61 6.99
CA LYS A 30 -6.81 -13.75 8.44
C LYS A 30 -5.95 -12.72 9.19
N ASN A 31 -4.73 -12.46 8.70
CA ASN A 31 -3.85 -11.47 9.29
C ASN A 31 -4.41 -10.05 9.16
N ILE A 32 -4.94 -9.68 7.99
CA ILE A 32 -5.62 -8.39 7.79
C ILE A 32 -6.85 -8.30 8.69
N ALA A 33 -7.73 -9.32 8.71
CA ALA A 33 -8.93 -9.31 9.53
C ALA A 33 -8.60 -9.15 11.04
N ARG A 34 -7.58 -9.86 11.53
CA ARG A 34 -7.09 -9.69 12.90
C ARG A 34 -6.58 -8.27 13.14
N PHE A 35 -5.78 -7.72 12.23
CA PHE A 35 -5.23 -6.38 12.35
C PHE A 35 -6.33 -5.29 12.36
N LEU A 36 -7.42 -5.49 11.63
CA LEU A 36 -8.57 -4.58 11.63
C LEU A 36 -9.30 -4.57 12.98
N GLU A 37 -9.44 -5.73 13.62
CA GLU A 37 -10.23 -5.89 14.86
C GLU A 37 -9.41 -5.67 16.14
N ASP A 38 -8.17 -6.16 16.15
CA ASP A 38 -7.33 -6.22 17.36
C ASP A 38 -5.86 -6.00 17.00
N ASN A 39 -5.38 -4.78 17.20
CA ASN A 39 -3.97 -4.45 17.10
C ASN A 39 -3.60 -3.34 18.09
N ASP A 40 -2.46 -3.51 18.74
CA ASP A 40 -1.91 -2.52 19.69
C ASP A 40 -1.27 -1.31 18.98
N PHE A 41 -1.13 -1.36 17.65
CA PHE A 41 -0.38 -0.36 16.89
C PHE A 41 -1.21 0.87 16.53
N VAL A 42 -2.43 0.67 16.01
CA VAL A 42 -3.34 1.76 15.61
C VAL A 42 -4.74 1.64 16.24
N GLY A 43 -4.98 0.61 17.03
CA GLY A 43 -6.29 0.31 17.63
C GLY A 43 -7.29 -0.27 16.63
N LYS A 44 -8.49 -0.60 17.13
CA LYS A 44 -9.56 -1.15 16.28
C LYS A 44 -9.89 -0.21 15.12
N ILE A 45 -9.93 -0.76 13.91
CA ILE A 45 -10.19 -0.03 12.67
C ILE A 45 -11.67 -0.15 12.31
N ASN A 46 -12.30 0.98 12.01
CA ASN A 46 -13.66 1.05 11.50
C ASN A 46 -13.62 1.11 9.97
N VAL A 47 -13.94 0.00 9.32
CA VAL A 47 -13.94 -0.09 7.85
C VAL A 47 -15.26 0.45 7.30
N ILE A 48 -15.17 1.31 6.26
CA ILE A 48 -16.31 1.81 5.49
C ILE A 48 -16.17 1.38 4.03
N GLU A 49 -17.31 1.26 3.36
CA GLU A 49 -17.38 1.00 1.92
C GLU A 49 -17.12 2.26 1.10
N GLU A 50 -16.73 2.08 -0.18
CA GLU A 50 -16.47 3.18 -1.12
C GLU A 50 -17.65 4.13 -1.26
N GLU A 51 -18.89 3.62 -1.29
CA GLU A 51 -20.10 4.45 -1.39
C GLU A 51 -20.20 5.46 -0.24
N GLN A 52 -19.97 5.01 0.99
CA GLN A 52 -19.94 5.90 2.16
C GLN A 52 -18.79 6.90 2.09
N PHE A 53 -17.61 6.46 1.65
CA PHE A 53 -16.45 7.33 1.48
C PHE A 53 -16.72 8.46 0.49
N TYR A 54 -17.31 8.15 -0.67
CA TYR A 54 -17.68 9.18 -1.65
C TYR A 54 -18.80 10.08 -1.15
N ALA A 55 -19.78 9.56 -0.42
CA ALA A 55 -20.87 10.33 0.17
C ALA A 55 -20.40 11.35 1.23
N GLN A 56 -19.24 11.09 1.87
CA GLN A 56 -18.61 11.99 2.84
C GLN A 56 -17.44 12.80 2.25
N ASP A 57 -17.58 13.21 0.98
CA ASP A 57 -16.63 14.08 0.27
C ASP A 57 -15.21 13.50 0.14
N SER A 58 -15.13 12.19 -0.06
CA SER A 58 -13.88 11.43 -0.15
C SER A 58 -12.92 11.74 1.01
N THR A 59 -13.45 11.69 2.23
CA THR A 59 -12.70 11.85 3.48
C THR A 59 -12.92 10.65 4.40
N THR A 60 -12.08 10.51 5.40
CA THR A 60 -12.23 9.52 6.47
C THR A 60 -12.23 10.22 7.83
N ASP A 61 -13.02 9.73 8.77
CA ASP A 61 -13.06 10.26 10.14
C ASP A 61 -11.93 9.63 10.99
N VAL A 62 -10.88 10.41 11.22
CA VAL A 62 -9.72 9.98 12.01
C VAL A 62 -10.09 9.71 13.46
N SER A 63 -11.07 10.45 14.02
CA SER A 63 -11.50 10.27 15.41
C SER A 63 -12.20 8.92 15.64
N LYS A 64 -12.77 8.34 14.58
CA LYS A 64 -13.38 7.01 14.58
C LYS A 64 -12.47 5.93 14.03
N ASN A 65 -11.21 6.25 13.79
CA ASN A 65 -10.23 5.36 13.13
C ASN A 65 -10.80 4.72 11.85
N GLN A 66 -11.41 5.56 10.99
CA GLN A 66 -12.15 5.12 9.81
C GLN A 66 -11.21 4.88 8.64
N PHE A 67 -11.32 3.70 8.01
CA PHE A 67 -10.61 3.34 6.78
C PHE A 67 -11.62 2.94 5.71
N VAL A 68 -11.46 3.44 4.48
CA VAL A 68 -12.21 2.95 3.32
C VAL A 68 -11.52 1.72 2.73
N LEU A 69 -12.30 0.69 2.38
CA LEU A 69 -11.83 -0.44 1.58
C LEU A 69 -12.12 -0.19 0.10
N PHE A 70 -11.06 -0.19 -0.73
CA PHE A 70 -11.19 -0.19 -2.18
C PHE A 70 -11.23 -1.62 -2.72
N ASN A 71 -12.37 -2.00 -3.30
CA ASN A 71 -12.62 -3.38 -3.73
C ASN A 71 -11.84 -3.80 -4.97
N ASP A 72 -11.39 -2.85 -5.79
CA ASP A 72 -10.63 -3.09 -7.03
C ASP A 72 -9.21 -3.60 -6.78
N ASP A 73 -8.58 -3.18 -5.69
CA ASP A 73 -7.19 -3.52 -5.36
C ASP A 73 -6.99 -4.04 -3.92
N GLY A 74 -8.05 -4.06 -3.11
CA GLY A 74 -8.06 -4.54 -1.73
C GLY A 74 -7.32 -3.65 -0.74
N VAL A 75 -7.01 -2.41 -1.12
CA VAL A 75 -6.31 -1.45 -0.26
C VAL A 75 -7.29 -0.81 0.71
N TYR A 76 -6.93 -0.75 1.98
CA TYR A 76 -7.62 0.06 2.98
C TYR A 76 -6.88 1.37 3.15
N MET A 77 -7.62 2.49 3.21
CA MET A 77 -7.02 3.82 3.32
C MET A 77 -7.73 4.67 4.36
N GLN A 78 -6.94 5.32 5.22
CA GLN A 78 -7.35 6.44 6.04
C GLN A 78 -6.62 7.70 5.58
N ILE A 79 -7.34 8.78 5.30
CA ILE A 79 -6.77 10.09 5.05
C ILE A 79 -6.66 10.83 6.37
N VAL A 80 -5.45 10.92 6.90
CA VAL A 80 -5.18 11.65 8.15
C VAL A 80 -5.15 13.16 7.92
N ARG A 81 -4.59 13.58 6.78
CA ARG A 81 -4.54 14.98 6.33
C ARG A 81 -4.51 15.04 4.82
N LYS A 82 -5.51 15.73 4.22
CA LYS A 82 -5.57 15.92 2.75
C LYS A 82 -4.50 16.88 2.22
N SER A 83 -4.01 17.81 3.04
CA SER A 83 -3.25 18.99 2.63
C SER A 83 -4.12 20.03 1.86
N ASN A 84 -3.52 21.13 1.40
CA ASN A 84 -4.25 22.29 0.85
C ASN A 84 -3.76 22.74 -0.54
N GLY A 85 -2.75 22.08 -1.11
CA GLY A 85 -2.25 22.36 -2.46
C GLY A 85 -3.17 21.82 -3.58
N PRO A 86 -2.72 21.78 -4.83
CA PRO A 86 -3.45 21.13 -5.93
C PRO A 86 -3.40 19.60 -5.83
N THR A 87 -4.36 18.92 -6.42
CA THR A 87 -4.25 17.49 -6.72
C THR A 87 -3.34 17.29 -7.94
N ILE A 88 -2.81 16.07 -8.12
CA ILE A 88 -2.00 15.76 -9.32
C ILE A 88 -2.86 15.88 -10.60
N VAL A 89 -4.15 15.59 -10.50
CA VAL A 89 -5.12 15.74 -11.61
C VAL A 89 -5.32 17.20 -11.97
N GLU A 90 -5.44 18.11 -10.99
CA GLU A 90 -5.51 19.56 -11.22
C GLU A 90 -4.24 20.09 -11.87
N LEU A 91 -3.06 19.61 -11.44
CA LEU A 91 -1.78 19.93 -12.07
C LEU A 91 -1.70 19.45 -13.53
N ALA A 92 -2.32 18.30 -13.85
CA ALA A 92 -2.41 17.81 -15.23
C ALA A 92 -3.34 18.64 -16.09
N LYS A 93 -4.51 19.01 -15.57
CA LYS A 93 -5.50 19.84 -16.29
C LYS A 93 -5.00 21.24 -16.62
N ALA A 94 -4.11 21.80 -15.80
CA ALA A 94 -3.49 23.09 -16.02
C ALA A 94 -2.49 23.11 -17.21
N ARG A 95 -2.20 21.94 -17.80
CA ARG A 95 -1.30 21.78 -18.95
C ARG A 95 -2.04 21.14 -20.11
N THR A 96 -1.63 21.48 -21.32
CA THR A 96 -2.17 20.91 -22.57
C THR A 96 -1.64 19.48 -22.84
N ASP A 97 -0.68 19.02 -22.04
CA ASP A 97 -0.05 17.71 -22.21
C ASP A 97 -0.93 16.57 -21.65
N SER A 98 -0.89 15.44 -22.32
CA SER A 98 -1.62 14.22 -21.93
C SER A 98 -1.11 13.57 -20.64
N THR A 99 0.08 13.96 -20.21
CA THR A 99 0.75 13.44 -19.00
C THR A 99 1.37 14.56 -18.18
N VAL A 100 1.37 14.39 -16.87
CA VAL A 100 2.11 15.25 -15.96
C VAL A 100 3.00 14.38 -15.07
N THR A 101 4.29 14.72 -15.00
CA THR A 101 5.24 14.07 -14.13
C THR A 101 5.66 15.03 -13.03
N ARG A 102 5.63 14.57 -11.77
CA ARG A 102 6.03 15.36 -10.60
C ARG A 102 6.90 14.53 -9.66
N PRO A 103 7.98 15.12 -9.15
CA PRO A 103 8.75 14.51 -8.07
C PRO A 103 8.00 14.71 -6.74
N LEU A 104 7.70 13.60 -6.08
CA LEU A 104 7.10 13.56 -4.75
C LEU A 104 8.13 13.13 -3.72
N LEU A 105 8.15 13.83 -2.59
CA LEU A 105 8.93 13.48 -1.42
C LEU A 105 8.02 12.73 -0.45
N CYS A 106 8.49 11.58 0.05
CA CYS A 106 7.73 10.73 0.94
C CYS A 106 8.53 10.43 2.21
N LYS A 107 7.88 10.57 3.36
CA LYS A 107 8.30 9.92 4.59
C LYS A 107 7.32 8.81 4.90
N PHE A 108 7.81 7.70 5.44
CA PHE A 108 6.97 6.53 5.67
C PHE A 108 7.40 5.72 6.89
N LEU A 109 6.45 4.94 7.35
CA LEU A 109 6.64 3.79 8.22
C LEU A 109 6.00 2.59 7.53
N GLU A 110 6.72 1.47 7.49
CA GLU A 110 6.25 0.17 7.01
C GLU A 110 6.20 -0.80 8.19
N TYR A 111 5.04 -1.42 8.39
CA TYR A 111 4.80 -2.38 9.46
C TYR A 111 4.31 -3.70 8.86
N ASP A 112 4.99 -4.79 9.21
CA ASP A 112 4.62 -6.15 8.82
C ASP A 112 3.46 -6.64 9.67
N ILE A 113 2.27 -6.73 9.08
CA ILE A 113 1.05 -7.17 9.76
C ILE A 113 1.13 -8.63 10.20
N GLN A 114 1.88 -9.46 9.48
CA GLN A 114 2.01 -10.88 9.78
C GLN A 114 2.90 -11.12 11.00
N ASN A 115 4.03 -10.42 11.07
CA ASN A 115 5.05 -10.61 12.11
C ASN A 115 4.86 -9.66 13.31
N GLY A 116 4.13 -8.57 13.12
CA GLY A 116 3.81 -7.63 14.19
C GLY A 116 4.95 -6.67 14.52
N ASP A 117 5.77 -6.26 13.54
CA ASP A 117 6.90 -5.37 13.75
C ASP A 117 7.08 -4.31 12.65
N THR A 118 7.78 -3.24 12.99
CA THR A 118 8.16 -2.20 12.03
C THR A 118 9.37 -2.67 11.21
N THR A 119 9.16 -2.87 9.90
CA THR A 119 10.20 -3.32 8.99
C THR A 119 11.15 -2.18 8.63
N TYR A 120 10.61 -1.06 8.17
CA TYR A 120 11.37 0.12 7.76
C TYR A 120 10.62 1.42 8.07
N THR A 121 11.39 2.47 8.40
CA THR A 121 10.85 3.83 8.52
C THR A 121 11.95 4.86 8.27
N ASN A 122 11.59 5.99 7.66
CA ASN A 122 12.43 7.18 7.54
C ASN A 122 11.87 8.38 8.32
N PHE A 123 10.79 8.21 9.11
CA PHE A 123 10.20 9.31 9.89
C PHE A 123 11.20 9.94 10.87
N TYR A 124 12.05 9.12 11.47
CA TYR A 124 13.03 9.55 12.47
C TYR A 124 14.42 9.82 11.87
N MET A 125 14.52 9.87 10.56
CA MET A 125 15.75 10.10 9.81
C MET A 125 15.65 11.41 9.02
N PRO A 126 16.02 12.59 9.59
CA PRO A 126 15.82 13.89 8.94
C PRO A 126 16.47 14.00 7.55
N SER A 127 17.64 13.37 7.38
CA SER A 127 18.41 13.40 6.13
C SER A 127 17.94 12.39 5.06
N ILE A 128 17.04 11.45 5.43
CA ILE A 128 16.56 10.41 4.50
C ILE A 128 15.10 10.70 4.16
N VAL A 129 14.86 11.07 2.90
CA VAL A 129 13.55 11.27 2.34
C VAL A 129 13.47 10.45 1.06
N ASP A 130 12.43 9.62 0.95
CA ASP A 130 12.20 8.88 -0.28
C ASP A 130 11.65 9.82 -1.34
N LYS A 131 12.24 9.77 -2.53
CA LYS A 131 11.79 10.55 -3.67
C LYS A 131 11.29 9.60 -4.74
N MET A 132 10.06 9.82 -5.19
CA MET A 132 9.52 9.12 -6.34
C MET A 132 9.15 10.09 -7.45
N GLN A 133 9.41 9.67 -8.68
CA GLN A 133 8.93 10.36 -9.87
C GLN A 133 7.57 9.77 -10.22
N CYS A 134 6.53 10.55 -10.04
CA CYS A 134 5.16 10.13 -10.29
C CYS A 134 4.63 10.77 -11.57
N THR A 135 4.13 9.94 -12.48
CA THR A 135 3.52 10.36 -13.75
C THR A 135 2.03 10.01 -13.73
N TYR A 136 1.17 11.01 -13.93
CA TYR A 136 -0.26 10.83 -14.15
C TYR A 136 -0.57 10.96 -15.63
N ASN A 137 -1.27 9.97 -16.18
CA ASN A 137 -1.80 9.98 -17.55
C ASN A 137 -3.27 10.40 -17.54
N HIS A 138 -3.56 11.55 -18.12
CA HIS A 138 -4.90 12.13 -18.12
C HIS A 138 -5.92 11.32 -18.95
N PHE A 139 -5.50 10.74 -20.08
CA PHE A 139 -6.40 9.95 -20.93
C PHE A 139 -6.73 8.59 -20.31
N GLY A 140 -5.71 7.91 -19.77
CA GLY A 140 -5.89 6.60 -19.12
C GLY A 140 -6.33 6.69 -17.66
N ARG A 141 -6.38 7.89 -17.07
CA ARG A 141 -6.64 8.10 -15.63
C ARG A 141 -5.80 7.16 -14.75
N SER A 142 -4.53 7.03 -15.09
CA SER A 142 -3.65 6.07 -14.46
C SER A 142 -2.35 6.71 -13.98
N TYR A 143 -1.78 6.11 -12.96
CA TYR A 143 -0.50 6.49 -12.39
C TYR A 143 0.57 5.48 -12.73
N SER A 144 1.79 5.98 -12.95
CA SER A 144 3.02 5.21 -12.88
C SER A 144 4.02 5.97 -12.03
N ALA A 145 4.86 5.26 -11.28
CA ALA A 145 5.89 5.92 -10.49
C ALA A 145 7.13 5.02 -10.33
N SER A 146 8.26 5.68 -10.09
CA SER A 146 9.52 5.01 -9.75
C SER A 146 10.24 5.76 -8.64
N PHE A 147 10.79 5.03 -7.67
CA PHE A 147 11.68 5.60 -6.68
C PHE A 147 13.00 6.00 -7.32
N THR A 148 13.48 7.20 -7.02
CA THR A 148 14.74 7.76 -7.54
C THR A 148 15.80 7.93 -6.47
N SER A 149 15.40 7.98 -5.20
CA SER A 149 16.31 7.97 -4.04
C SER A 149 15.55 7.55 -2.78
N GLY A 150 16.28 7.21 -1.73
CA GLY A 150 15.74 6.93 -0.41
C GLY A 150 15.80 5.45 0.00
N LEU A 151 15.11 5.16 1.09
CA LEU A 151 15.15 3.85 1.73
C LEU A 151 14.41 2.79 0.90
N MET A 152 13.26 3.14 0.31
CA MET A 152 12.48 2.23 -0.55
C MET A 152 13.29 1.79 -1.78
N LEU A 153 13.98 2.74 -2.44
CA LEU A 153 14.88 2.40 -3.55
C LEU A 153 15.96 1.41 -3.12
N SER A 154 16.58 1.67 -1.96
CA SER A 154 17.65 0.82 -1.43
C SER A 154 17.20 -0.59 -1.03
N LYS A 155 15.96 -0.74 -0.55
CA LYS A 155 15.43 -2.01 0.00
C LYS A 155 14.62 -2.81 -1.01
N TYR A 156 13.89 -2.13 -1.89
CA TYR A 156 12.87 -2.73 -2.77
C TYR A 156 13.03 -2.37 -4.25
N ASN A 157 14.14 -1.74 -4.65
CA ASN A 157 14.38 -1.22 -5.99
C ASN A 157 13.48 -0.01 -6.37
N SER A 158 13.43 0.33 -7.67
CA SER A 158 12.72 1.53 -8.15
C SER A 158 11.20 1.38 -8.26
N ILE A 159 10.65 0.17 -8.09
CA ILE A 159 9.22 -0.07 -8.30
C ILE A 159 8.42 0.47 -7.11
N VAL A 160 7.49 1.39 -7.37
CA VAL A 160 6.56 1.90 -6.35
C VAL A 160 5.38 0.94 -6.21
N PRO A 161 5.02 0.52 -5.00
CA PRO A 161 3.84 -0.31 -4.77
C PRO A 161 2.57 0.37 -5.28
N LYS A 162 1.68 -0.38 -5.91
CA LYS A 162 0.39 0.17 -6.41
C LYS A 162 -0.43 0.81 -5.29
N GLY A 163 -0.43 0.20 -4.11
CA GLY A 163 -1.12 0.74 -2.94
C GLY A 163 -0.64 2.14 -2.53
N TRP A 164 0.63 2.50 -2.79
CA TRP A 164 1.15 3.86 -2.54
C TRP A 164 0.62 4.90 -3.54
N LEU A 165 0.10 4.49 -4.68
CA LEU A 165 -0.44 5.39 -5.70
C LEU A 165 -1.93 5.68 -5.50
N LYS A 166 -2.67 4.78 -4.81
CA LYS A 166 -4.10 4.95 -4.53
C LYS A 166 -4.47 6.28 -3.87
N PRO A 167 -3.74 6.79 -2.86
CA PRO A 167 -4.07 8.06 -2.22
C PRO A 167 -4.02 9.27 -3.15
N LEU A 168 -3.25 9.22 -4.23
CA LEU A 168 -3.03 10.37 -5.14
C LEU A 168 -4.32 10.84 -5.84
N ASP A 169 -5.36 10.01 -5.91
CA ASP A 169 -6.68 10.40 -6.40
C ASP A 169 -7.43 11.32 -5.43
N PHE A 170 -7.09 11.29 -4.14
CA PHE A 170 -7.89 11.88 -3.07
C PHE A 170 -7.18 12.96 -2.27
N ILE A 171 -5.84 12.95 -2.25
CA ILE A 171 -5.02 13.90 -1.49
C ILE A 171 -4.65 15.12 -2.33
N ARG A 172 -4.27 16.19 -1.64
CA ARG A 172 -3.73 17.42 -2.23
C ARG A 172 -2.24 17.51 -1.90
N LEU A 173 -1.49 18.15 -2.78
CA LEU A 173 -0.04 18.17 -2.70
C LEU A 173 0.47 19.58 -2.45
N THR A 174 1.30 19.78 -1.44
CA THR A 174 1.92 21.07 -1.12
C THR A 174 3.45 20.99 -1.19
N LYS A 175 4.10 22.14 -1.37
CA LYS A 175 5.56 22.30 -1.21
C LYS A 175 5.95 22.68 0.21
N VAL A 176 4.98 23.00 1.07
CA VAL A 176 5.22 23.49 2.43
C VAL A 176 5.48 22.32 3.36
N ALA A 177 6.65 22.34 4.00
CA ALA A 177 7.01 21.34 5.01
C ALA A 177 6.10 21.48 6.26
N GLY A 178 5.68 20.34 6.81
CA GLY A 178 4.76 20.29 7.94
C GLY A 178 3.28 20.24 7.53
N GLU A 179 2.95 20.56 6.27
CA GLU A 179 1.58 20.56 5.74
C GLU A 179 1.34 19.42 4.73
N GLU A 180 2.26 18.47 4.62
CA GLU A 180 2.18 17.36 3.68
C GLU A 180 0.88 16.57 3.85
N ALA A 181 0.34 16.03 2.76
CA ALA A 181 -0.70 15.03 2.87
C ALA A 181 -0.18 13.82 3.67
N LYS A 182 -1.03 13.27 4.53
CA LYS A 182 -0.69 12.11 5.36
C LYS A 182 -1.81 11.09 5.27
N VAL A 183 -1.44 9.84 4.98
CA VAL A 183 -2.37 8.71 4.91
C VAL A 183 -1.86 7.53 5.71
N ARG A 184 -2.79 6.64 6.05
CA ARG A 184 -2.51 5.29 6.56
C ARG A 184 -3.11 4.28 5.62
N LEU A 185 -2.38 3.23 5.31
CA LEU A 185 -2.79 2.21 4.34
C LEU A 185 -2.61 0.81 4.93
N ILE A 186 -3.53 -0.09 4.61
CA ILE A 186 -3.27 -1.54 4.67
C ILE A 186 -3.22 -2.01 3.23
N VAL A 187 -2.08 -2.53 2.82
CA VAL A 187 -1.79 -2.90 1.44
C VAL A 187 -1.62 -4.41 1.35
N PRO A 188 -2.52 -5.14 0.67
CA PRO A 188 -2.38 -6.56 0.45
C PRO A 188 -1.20 -6.84 -0.49
N HIS A 189 -0.70 -8.07 -0.49
CA HIS A 189 0.45 -8.48 -1.29
C HIS A 189 0.34 -8.11 -2.77
N SER A 190 -0.87 -8.20 -3.34
CA SER A 190 -1.14 -7.92 -4.76
C SER A 190 -0.90 -6.46 -5.17
N SER A 191 -1.00 -5.53 -4.21
CA SER A 191 -0.78 -4.10 -4.38
C SER A 191 0.48 -3.59 -3.66
N GLY A 192 1.26 -4.50 -3.06
CA GLY A 192 2.47 -4.24 -2.29
C GLY A 192 3.76 -4.17 -3.12
N THR A 193 4.88 -4.22 -2.42
CA THR A 193 6.22 -4.35 -3.04
C THR A 193 6.36 -5.70 -3.75
N THR A 194 7.35 -5.83 -4.64
CA THR A 194 7.67 -7.12 -5.27
C THR A 194 7.97 -8.21 -4.23
N ASN A 195 8.62 -7.84 -3.11
CA ASN A 195 8.90 -8.75 -2.01
C ASN A 195 7.60 -9.20 -1.29
N ALA A 196 6.70 -8.26 -1.00
CA ALA A 196 5.38 -8.54 -0.43
C ALA A 196 4.58 -9.50 -1.32
N SER A 197 4.57 -9.22 -2.64
CA SER A 197 3.87 -10.03 -3.65
C SER A 197 4.43 -11.45 -3.72
N GLY A 198 5.74 -11.61 -3.73
CA GLY A 198 6.37 -12.94 -3.78
C GLY A 198 6.14 -13.79 -2.52
N LYS A 199 6.01 -13.16 -1.37
CA LYS A 199 5.80 -13.83 -0.07
C LYS A 199 4.33 -13.93 0.34
N VAL A 200 3.42 -13.22 -0.34
CA VAL A 200 1.99 -13.08 0.01
C VAL A 200 1.82 -12.47 1.41
N MET A 201 2.44 -11.31 1.63
CA MET A 201 2.47 -10.63 2.92
C MET A 201 1.79 -9.26 2.84
N PRO A 202 0.83 -8.94 3.74
CA PRO A 202 0.23 -7.62 3.82
C PRO A 202 1.09 -6.70 4.68
N PHE A 203 1.11 -5.42 4.32
CA PHE A 203 1.80 -4.39 5.10
C PHE A 203 0.85 -3.24 5.45
N TYR A 204 1.05 -2.69 6.65
CA TYR A 204 0.51 -1.40 7.00
C TYR A 204 1.57 -0.32 6.74
N TYR A 205 1.11 0.81 6.20
CA TYR A 205 1.96 1.97 5.96
C TYR A 205 1.36 3.22 6.58
N GLU A 206 2.21 4.08 7.13
CA GLU A 206 1.93 5.49 7.34
C GLU A 206 2.81 6.28 6.38
N ILE A 207 2.22 7.15 5.53
CA ILE A 207 2.96 7.82 4.45
C ILE A 207 2.60 9.30 4.41
N THR A 208 3.61 10.17 4.22
CA THR A 208 3.40 11.56 3.84
C THR A 208 3.77 11.78 2.38
N TYR A 209 3.04 12.69 1.71
CA TYR A 209 3.28 13.08 0.32
C TYR A 209 3.45 14.59 0.22
N GLN A 210 4.57 15.02 -0.34
CA GLN A 210 4.92 16.42 -0.55
C GLN A 210 5.41 16.62 -1.98
N LEU A 211 5.05 17.74 -2.65
CA LEU A 211 5.72 18.14 -3.87
C LEU A 211 7.16 18.52 -3.57
N SER A 212 8.08 18.14 -4.45
CA SER A 212 9.46 18.60 -4.34
C SER A 212 9.51 20.12 -4.45
N PRO A 213 10.21 20.84 -3.55
CA PRO A 213 10.35 22.29 -3.61
C PRO A 213 11.02 22.78 -4.92
N ASN A 214 11.87 21.95 -5.49
CA ASN A 214 12.69 22.25 -6.67
C ASN A 214 12.04 21.84 -8.01
N ASP A 215 10.71 21.73 -8.06
CA ASP A 215 9.96 21.38 -9.27
C ASP A 215 9.32 22.62 -9.94
#